data_de4db6c4eeb9ef80b8cd747c3f2bc989
#
_entry.id   de4db6c4eeb9ef80b8cd747c3f2bc989
#
_cell.length_a   1.000
_cell.length_b   1.000
_cell.length_c   1.000
_cell.angle_alpha   90.00
_cell.angle_beta   90.00
_cell.angle_gamma   90.00
#
_symmetry.space_group_name_H-M   'P 1'
#
loop_
_entity.id
_entity.type
_entity.pdbx_description
1 polymer ?
#
loop_
_entity_poly.entity_id
_entity_poly.type
_entity_poly.pdbx_seq_one_letter_code
_entity_poly.pdbx_strand_id
1 'polypeptide(L)'
;MLPRLTRVLSVSIQAASRRRSYVGVRGPDAEDYLQRMLSNDVTAGDLVPALLLTPKGRLIAPVRVWRRGPDDFLLLTEPDLGEAVRATLLRSRFAAKCEIDIEEHDSVVVSGKADGLPGEIPGTVEVLDAGVETMPDGDELERARIEAAVPAWGTELDDSILPAEAGLDETHISFTKGCYPGQEPIARLRNRGKVNRRLRVLEVEGARPGDEIRVGDKVVGRVTSAAGNRALGYVRVEVPKEAELDVGTARKSGRTRTA
;
A
#
# COMPACT_ATOMS: atom_id res chain seq x y z
N MET A 1 4.11 -16.10 -18.84
CA MET A 1 4.91 -14.95 -18.37
C MET A 1 4.61 -13.78 -19.30
N LEU A 2 3.58 -12.97 -18.97
CA LEU A 2 3.20 -11.80 -19.78
C LEU A 2 4.00 -10.59 -19.25
N PRO A 3 4.59 -9.76 -20.13
CA PRO A 3 5.32 -8.59 -19.69
C PRO A 3 4.34 -7.61 -19.02
N ARG A 4 4.67 -7.19 -17.78
CA ARG A 4 4.03 -6.03 -17.17
C ARG A 4 4.28 -4.83 -18.08
N LEU A 5 3.23 -4.37 -18.76
CA LEU A 5 3.25 -3.06 -19.40
C LEU A 5 3.51 -2.04 -18.28
N THR A 6 4.73 -1.50 -18.27
CA THR A 6 5.08 -0.35 -17.44
C THR A 6 4.23 0.81 -17.98
N ARG A 7 3.09 1.05 -17.34
CA ARG A 7 2.21 2.16 -17.68
C ARG A 7 2.98 3.43 -17.31
N VAL A 8 3.42 4.16 -18.30
CA VAL A 8 4.05 5.47 -18.11
C VAL A 8 2.97 6.38 -17.54
N LEU A 9 3.21 6.87 -16.32
CA LEU A 9 2.31 7.83 -15.68
C LEU A 9 2.27 9.09 -16.54
N SER A 10 1.07 9.59 -16.81
CA SER A 10 0.86 10.84 -17.55
C SER A 10 1.04 12.09 -16.66
N VAL A 11 1.31 11.89 -15.37
CA VAL A 11 1.44 12.94 -14.36
C VAL A 11 2.91 13.18 -14.03
N SER A 12 3.36 14.42 -14.07
CA SER A 12 4.70 14.84 -13.67
C SER A 12 4.63 15.47 -12.28
N ILE A 13 5.02 14.74 -11.27
CA ILE A 13 5.15 15.25 -9.89
C ILE A 13 6.50 15.95 -9.80
N GLN A 14 6.54 17.26 -9.56
CA GLN A 14 7.79 17.99 -9.42
C GLN A 14 8.46 17.66 -8.09
N ALA A 15 7.83 17.95 -6.97
CA ALA A 15 8.23 17.53 -5.62
C ALA A 15 7.01 17.65 -4.69
N ALA A 16 6.52 16.53 -4.20
CA ALA A 16 5.35 16.47 -3.33
C ALA A 16 5.74 15.98 -1.94
N SER A 17 5.23 16.61 -0.89
CA SER A 17 5.41 16.12 0.48
C SER A 17 4.72 14.77 0.66
N ARG A 18 5.43 13.79 1.21
CA ARG A 18 4.86 12.48 1.58
C ARG A 18 4.97 12.29 3.08
N ARG A 19 3.88 12.53 3.79
CA ARG A 19 3.84 12.30 5.23
C ARG A 19 3.94 10.81 5.53
N ARG A 20 4.84 10.46 6.47
CA ARG A 20 5.04 9.10 6.96
C ARG A 20 5.38 9.09 8.45
N SER A 21 5.33 7.92 9.04
CA SER A 21 5.99 7.58 10.30
C SER A 21 7.16 6.65 10.03
N TYR A 22 8.20 6.76 10.83
CA TYR A 22 9.44 6.01 10.67
C TYR A 22 9.79 5.28 11.95
N VAL A 23 10.20 4.01 11.81
CA VAL A 23 10.61 3.17 12.94
C VAL A 23 11.97 2.55 12.61
N GLY A 24 13.03 2.97 13.32
CA GLY A 24 14.35 2.36 13.25
C GLY A 24 14.39 1.05 13.99
N VAL A 25 15.04 0.05 13.40
CA VAL A 25 15.31 -1.25 14.03
C VAL A 25 16.77 -1.57 13.84
N ARG A 26 17.56 -1.56 14.95
CA ARG A 26 19.02 -1.68 14.91
C ARG A 26 19.51 -2.76 15.86
N GLY A 27 20.53 -3.48 15.45
CA GLY A 27 21.25 -4.45 16.27
C GLY A 27 21.48 -5.77 15.57
N PRO A 28 22.34 -6.64 16.16
CA PRO A 28 22.80 -7.85 15.49
C PRO A 28 21.71 -8.86 15.13
N ASP A 29 20.56 -8.79 15.80
CA ASP A 29 19.43 -9.68 15.52
C ASP A 29 18.32 -8.99 14.70
N ALA A 30 18.54 -7.74 14.22
CA ALA A 30 17.48 -6.93 13.58
C ALA A 30 16.92 -7.59 12.32
N GLU A 31 17.77 -8.10 11.42
CA GLU A 31 17.34 -8.79 10.21
C GLU A 31 16.49 -10.02 10.52
N ASP A 32 17.04 -10.94 11.33
CA ASP A 32 16.35 -12.19 11.69
C ASP A 32 15.04 -11.91 12.44
N TYR A 33 15.04 -10.88 13.28
CA TYR A 33 13.84 -10.45 13.99
C TYR A 33 12.78 -9.92 13.03
N LEU A 34 13.11 -8.98 12.13
CA LEU A 34 12.20 -8.47 11.12
C LEU A 34 11.72 -9.57 10.17
N GLN A 35 12.61 -10.50 9.83
CA GLN A 35 12.27 -11.67 9.02
C GLN A 35 11.18 -12.54 9.67
N ARG A 36 11.15 -12.64 10.99
CA ARG A 36 10.12 -13.38 11.73
C ARG A 36 8.83 -12.58 11.97
N MET A 37 8.89 -11.25 11.92
CA MET A 37 7.75 -10.40 12.26
C MET A 37 6.93 -9.95 11.06
N LEU A 38 7.53 -9.82 9.89
CA LEU A 38 6.91 -9.23 8.70
C LEU A 38 6.53 -10.28 7.67
N SER A 39 5.54 -9.99 6.86
CA SER A 39 4.95 -10.91 5.88
C SER A 39 5.82 -11.18 4.66
N ASN A 40 6.79 -10.31 4.35
CA ASN A 40 7.65 -10.47 3.18
C ASN A 40 9.09 -10.81 3.58
N ASP A 41 9.87 -11.25 2.59
CA ASP A 41 11.27 -11.61 2.77
C ASP A 41 12.13 -10.33 2.80
N VAL A 42 12.53 -9.90 4.00
CA VAL A 42 13.32 -8.68 4.19
C VAL A 42 14.76 -8.79 3.66
N THR A 43 15.19 -9.99 3.27
CA THR A 43 16.51 -10.22 2.67
C THR A 43 16.49 -10.11 1.14
N ALA A 44 15.31 -9.95 0.53
CA ALA A 44 15.15 -9.96 -0.93
C ALA A 44 15.66 -8.69 -1.63
N GLY A 45 16.05 -7.66 -0.89
CA GLY A 45 16.60 -6.41 -1.44
C GLY A 45 16.78 -5.32 -0.40
N ASP A 46 17.26 -4.16 -0.83
CA ASP A 46 17.52 -3.04 0.06
C ASP A 46 16.24 -2.29 0.48
N LEU A 47 15.18 -2.40 -0.29
CA LEU A 47 13.87 -1.84 0.02
C LEU A 47 12.78 -2.86 -0.28
N VAL A 48 12.14 -3.39 0.76
CA VAL A 48 11.16 -4.46 0.64
C VAL A 48 9.82 -4.01 1.21
N PRO A 49 8.73 -4.02 0.41
CA PRO A 49 7.39 -3.81 0.92
C PRO A 49 6.91 -5.04 1.69
N ALA A 50 6.33 -4.83 2.86
CA ALA A 50 5.84 -5.90 3.74
C ALA A 50 4.62 -5.45 4.53
N LEU A 51 3.99 -6.37 5.24
CA LEU A 51 2.88 -6.11 6.15
C LEU A 51 3.25 -6.55 7.56
N LEU A 52 2.92 -5.72 8.53
CA LEU A 52 2.82 -6.13 9.92
C LEU A 52 1.39 -6.57 10.17
N LEU A 53 1.21 -7.81 10.61
CA LEU A 53 -0.09 -8.47 10.70
C LEU A 53 -0.38 -8.93 12.13
N THR A 54 -1.66 -8.99 12.47
CA THR A 54 -2.14 -9.73 13.65
C THR A 54 -2.04 -11.24 13.38
N PRO A 55 -2.06 -12.11 14.43
CA PRO A 55 -2.13 -13.56 14.25
C PRO A 55 -3.36 -14.03 13.45
N LYS A 56 -4.40 -13.20 13.33
CA LYS A 56 -5.59 -13.47 12.52
C LYS A 56 -5.43 -13.02 11.04
N GLY A 57 -4.24 -12.57 10.62
CA GLY A 57 -3.95 -12.10 9.27
C GLY A 57 -4.58 -10.74 8.92
N ARG A 58 -4.95 -9.94 9.93
CA ARG A 58 -5.45 -8.57 9.74
C ARG A 58 -4.30 -7.58 9.74
N LEU A 59 -4.43 -6.52 8.96
CA LEU A 59 -3.44 -5.45 8.89
C LEU A 59 -3.30 -4.74 10.24
N ILE A 60 -2.05 -4.55 10.67
CA ILE A 60 -1.67 -3.57 11.68
C ILE A 60 -1.10 -2.36 10.95
N ALA A 61 -0.17 -2.60 10.01
CA ALA A 61 0.40 -1.56 9.18
C ALA A 61 1.00 -2.13 7.88
N PRO A 62 0.89 -1.45 6.73
CA PRO A 62 1.80 -1.62 5.62
C PRO A 62 3.14 -0.96 5.98
N VAL A 63 4.25 -1.60 5.63
CA VAL A 63 5.59 -1.08 5.88
C VAL A 63 6.47 -1.25 4.65
N ARG A 64 7.42 -0.35 4.46
CA ARG A 64 8.53 -0.51 3.52
C ARG A 64 9.80 -0.62 4.35
N VAL A 65 10.48 -1.73 4.25
CA VAL A 65 11.70 -2.03 5.02
C VAL A 65 12.89 -1.56 4.20
N TRP A 66 13.53 -0.50 4.62
CA TRP A 66 14.77 -0.01 4.02
C TRP A 66 15.97 -0.49 4.84
N ARG A 67 16.87 -1.23 4.19
CA ARG A 67 18.16 -1.66 4.75
C ARG A 67 19.17 -0.54 4.58
N ARG A 68 19.56 0.11 5.68
CA ARG A 68 20.61 1.14 5.70
C ARG A 68 22.00 0.56 5.95
N GLY A 69 22.05 -0.63 6.51
CA GLY A 69 23.29 -1.34 6.83
C GLY A 69 23.00 -2.80 7.21
N PRO A 70 24.04 -3.56 7.55
CA PRO A 70 23.88 -4.96 7.96
C PRO A 70 22.91 -5.16 9.12
N ASP A 71 23.02 -4.30 10.13
CA ASP A 71 22.25 -4.36 11.37
C ASP A 71 21.37 -3.12 11.57
N ASP A 72 21.07 -2.37 10.51
CA ASP A 72 20.32 -1.10 10.57
C ASP A 72 19.23 -1.06 9.49
N PHE A 73 17.97 -0.99 9.95
CA PHE A 73 16.78 -0.96 9.12
C PHE A 73 15.89 0.21 9.51
N LEU A 74 15.29 0.86 8.50
CA LEU A 74 14.25 1.84 8.69
C LEU A 74 12.94 1.31 8.10
N LEU A 75 11.91 1.27 8.90
CA LEU A 75 10.55 0.95 8.47
C LEU A 75 9.81 2.26 8.17
N LEU A 76 9.45 2.46 6.92
CA LEU A 76 8.60 3.55 6.49
C LEU A 76 7.15 3.04 6.51
N THR A 77 6.27 3.72 7.23
CA THR A 77 4.84 3.36 7.31
C THR A 77 3.94 4.57 7.12
N GLU A 78 2.65 4.36 7.10
CA GLU A 78 1.66 5.42 6.96
C GLU A 78 1.70 6.39 8.15
N PRO A 79 1.28 7.63 7.98
CA PRO A 79 1.15 8.58 9.08
C PRO A 79 0.35 7.96 10.25
N ASP A 80 0.72 8.30 11.47
CA ASP A 80 0.07 7.85 12.71
C ASP A 80 0.17 6.34 13.04
N LEU A 81 0.82 5.53 12.17
CA LEU A 81 1.02 4.09 12.44
C LEU A 81 2.37 3.77 13.11
N GLY A 82 3.29 4.72 13.20
CA GLY A 82 4.64 4.49 13.74
C GLY A 82 4.62 3.89 15.14
N GLU A 83 3.83 4.45 16.06
CA GLU A 83 3.75 3.92 17.42
C GLU A 83 3.07 2.55 17.49
N ALA A 84 2.07 2.28 16.65
CA ALA A 84 1.44 0.96 16.57
C ALA A 84 2.43 -0.11 16.06
N VAL A 85 3.26 0.24 15.07
CA VAL A 85 4.35 -0.61 14.56
C VAL A 85 5.38 -0.84 15.67
N ARG A 86 5.91 0.24 16.27
CA ARG A 86 6.90 0.17 17.34
C ARG A 86 6.41 -0.67 18.52
N ALA A 87 5.23 -0.39 19.04
CA ALA A 87 4.67 -1.12 20.18
C ALA A 87 4.45 -2.60 19.89
N THR A 88 4.02 -2.95 18.66
CA THR A 88 3.84 -4.34 18.24
C THR A 88 5.17 -5.07 18.17
N LEU A 89 6.17 -4.46 17.58
CA LEU A 89 7.52 -5.01 17.51
C LEU A 89 8.13 -5.15 18.92
N LEU A 90 8.09 -4.13 19.76
CA LEU A 90 8.62 -4.20 21.13
C LEU A 90 7.98 -5.33 21.96
N ARG A 91 6.66 -5.52 21.83
CA ARG A 91 5.93 -6.57 22.55
C ARG A 91 6.40 -7.97 22.18
N SER A 92 6.84 -8.16 20.93
CA SER A 92 7.26 -9.45 20.37
C SER A 92 8.77 -9.63 20.32
N ARG A 93 9.56 -8.66 20.83
CA ARG A 93 11.03 -8.66 20.73
C ARG A 93 11.66 -9.78 21.54
N PHE A 94 11.10 -10.12 22.73
CA PHE A 94 11.66 -11.12 23.64
C PHE A 94 13.17 -10.95 23.86
N ALA A 95 13.98 -11.95 23.48
CA ALA A 95 15.41 -11.97 23.65
C ALA A 95 16.22 -11.43 22.43
N ALA A 96 15.54 -10.96 21.37
CA ALA A 96 16.23 -10.41 20.20
C ALA A 96 17.02 -9.14 20.58
N LYS A 97 18.29 -9.12 20.22
CA LYS A 97 19.24 -8.03 20.49
C LYS A 97 19.09 -6.96 19.41
N CYS A 98 17.97 -6.22 19.45
CA CYS A 98 17.75 -5.07 18.61
C CYS A 98 17.04 -3.95 19.39
N GLU A 99 17.34 -2.72 19.04
CA GLU A 99 16.68 -1.50 19.50
C GLU A 99 15.61 -1.11 18.49
N ILE A 100 14.47 -0.58 18.97
CA ILE A 100 13.32 -0.26 18.15
C ILE A 100 12.79 1.10 18.59
N ASP A 101 13.01 2.14 17.77
CA ASP A 101 12.70 3.51 18.14
C ASP A 101 12.03 4.27 16.99
N ILE A 102 11.21 5.27 17.35
CA ILE A 102 10.69 6.22 16.37
C ILE A 102 11.84 7.11 15.89
N GLU A 103 11.89 7.34 14.60
CA GLU A 103 12.79 8.30 13.97
C GLU A 103 11.99 9.42 13.30
N GLU A 104 12.54 10.62 13.28
CA GLU A 104 11.95 11.81 12.66
C GLU A 104 12.64 12.06 11.33
N HIS A 105 11.90 11.98 10.24
CA HIS A 105 12.36 12.29 8.89
C HIS A 105 11.28 13.06 8.12
N ASP A 106 11.70 13.94 7.25
CA ASP A 106 10.86 14.51 6.21
C ASP A 106 11.01 13.70 4.93
N SER A 107 9.95 13.56 4.16
CA SER A 107 10.02 12.86 2.89
C SER A 107 9.26 13.60 1.79
N VAL A 108 9.86 13.59 0.61
CA VAL A 108 9.26 14.13 -0.61
C VAL A 108 9.27 13.06 -1.71
N VAL A 109 8.24 13.05 -2.53
CA VAL A 109 8.15 12.22 -3.72
C VAL A 109 8.38 13.09 -4.95
N VAL A 110 9.28 12.65 -5.83
CA VAL A 110 9.60 13.33 -7.09
C VAL A 110 9.42 12.37 -8.26
N SER A 111 9.03 12.88 -9.42
CA SER A 111 9.00 12.10 -10.66
C SER A 111 10.38 12.05 -11.31
N GLY A 112 10.70 10.92 -11.93
CA GLY A 112 11.91 10.75 -12.70
C GLY A 112 13.09 10.25 -11.87
N LYS A 113 14.31 10.80 -12.13
CA LYS A 113 15.55 10.35 -11.50
C LYS A 113 15.93 11.31 -10.38
N ALA A 114 16.07 10.79 -9.19
CA ALA A 114 16.63 11.45 -8.03
C ALA A 114 17.47 10.45 -7.23
N ASP A 115 18.32 10.92 -6.35
CA ASP A 115 18.98 10.07 -5.37
C ASP A 115 18.03 9.85 -4.19
N GLY A 116 17.59 8.60 -4.00
CA GLY A 116 16.60 8.26 -2.99
C GLY A 116 16.04 6.84 -3.16
N LEU A 117 14.97 6.56 -2.46
CA LEU A 117 14.31 5.25 -2.49
C LEU A 117 13.35 5.17 -3.68
N PRO A 118 13.23 4.01 -4.36
CA PRO A 118 12.14 3.81 -5.31
C PRO A 118 10.79 4.12 -4.67
N GLY A 119 9.99 4.98 -5.31
CA GLY A 119 8.67 5.35 -4.79
C GLY A 119 7.65 4.20 -4.89
N GLU A 120 6.54 4.30 -4.14
CA GLU A 120 5.41 3.35 -4.25
C GLU A 120 4.67 3.50 -5.58
N ILE A 121 4.64 4.72 -6.10
CA ILE A 121 4.07 5.03 -7.40
C ILE A 121 5.16 4.77 -8.46
N PRO A 122 4.91 3.95 -9.48
CA PRO A 122 5.89 3.66 -10.53
C PRO A 122 6.43 4.92 -11.20
N GLY A 123 7.76 5.01 -11.36
CA GLY A 123 8.43 6.16 -11.97
C GLY A 123 8.67 7.33 -11.03
N THR A 124 8.45 7.14 -9.73
CA THR A 124 8.77 8.12 -8.69
C THR A 124 9.92 7.67 -7.81
N VAL A 125 10.55 8.64 -7.16
CA VAL A 125 11.59 8.43 -6.14
C VAL A 125 11.15 9.16 -4.86
N GLU A 126 11.28 8.51 -3.72
CA GLU A 126 11.05 9.09 -2.40
C GLU A 126 12.40 9.47 -1.80
N VAL A 127 12.58 10.76 -1.51
CA VAL A 127 13.80 11.33 -0.95
C VAL A 127 13.54 11.74 0.49
N LEU A 128 14.32 11.20 1.41
CA LEU A 128 14.26 11.56 2.83
C LEU A 128 15.19 12.73 3.12
N ASP A 129 14.73 13.61 4.01
CA ASP A 129 15.51 14.76 4.54
C ASP A 129 16.11 15.66 3.45
N ALA A 130 15.36 15.80 2.36
CA ALA A 130 15.82 16.52 1.18
C ALA A 130 16.08 18.02 1.42
N GLY A 131 15.51 18.61 2.46
CA GLY A 131 15.63 20.04 2.78
C GLY A 131 15.08 20.97 1.70
N VAL A 132 14.18 20.47 0.86
CA VAL A 132 13.54 21.24 -0.23
C VAL A 132 12.17 21.74 0.18
N GLU A 133 11.81 22.96 -0.25
CA GLU A 133 10.43 23.41 -0.16
C GLU A 133 9.55 22.51 -1.02
N THR A 134 8.57 21.89 -0.39
CA THR A 134 7.57 21.09 -1.09
C THR A 134 6.41 21.95 -1.54
N MET A 135 5.95 21.73 -2.77
CA MET A 135 4.66 22.26 -3.18
C MET A 135 3.55 21.52 -2.42
N PRO A 136 2.53 22.23 -1.95
CA PRO A 136 1.34 21.56 -1.42
C PRO A 136 0.72 20.76 -2.57
N ASP A 137 0.84 19.45 -2.46
CA ASP A 137 0.50 18.56 -3.55
C ASP A 137 -0.71 17.69 -3.17
N GLY A 138 -1.87 18.24 -3.35
CA GLY A 138 -3.07 17.48 -3.17
C GLY A 138 -3.40 16.59 -4.38
N ASP A 139 -3.55 17.20 -5.55
CA ASP A 139 -4.28 16.57 -6.64
C ASP A 139 -3.41 15.69 -7.55
N GLU A 140 -2.15 16.08 -7.84
CA GLU A 140 -1.30 15.31 -8.76
C GLU A 140 -0.77 14.01 -8.16
N LEU A 141 -0.30 14.05 -6.91
CA LEU A 141 0.17 12.85 -6.22
C LEU A 141 -1.00 11.88 -5.98
N GLU A 142 -2.15 12.40 -5.56
CA GLU A 142 -3.35 11.59 -5.34
C GLU A 142 -3.84 10.94 -6.65
N ARG A 143 -3.85 11.69 -7.73
CA ARG A 143 -4.18 11.15 -9.05
C ARG A 143 -3.21 10.05 -9.47
N ALA A 144 -1.89 10.29 -9.33
CA ALA A 144 -0.88 9.30 -9.66
C ALA A 144 -1.00 8.03 -8.78
N ARG A 145 -1.31 8.19 -7.49
CA ARG A 145 -1.59 7.09 -6.56
C ARG A 145 -2.77 6.24 -7.02
N ILE A 146 -3.88 6.89 -7.38
CA ILE A 146 -5.09 6.24 -7.89
C ILE A 146 -4.80 5.48 -9.19
N GLU A 147 -4.12 6.13 -10.14
CA GLU A 147 -3.74 5.50 -11.42
C GLU A 147 -2.83 4.29 -11.23
N ALA A 148 -1.95 4.32 -10.25
CA ALA A 148 -1.06 3.22 -9.90
C ALA A 148 -1.73 2.14 -9.04
N ALA A 149 -2.98 2.32 -8.64
CA ALA A 149 -3.71 1.44 -7.72
C ALA A 149 -2.99 1.25 -6.37
N VAL A 150 -2.27 2.25 -5.90
CA VAL A 150 -1.61 2.23 -4.58
C VAL A 150 -2.66 2.55 -3.51
N PRO A 151 -3.00 1.61 -2.61
CA PRO A 151 -4.00 1.85 -1.58
C PRO A 151 -3.43 2.72 -0.44
N ALA A 152 -4.25 3.61 0.13
CA ALA A 152 -3.90 4.45 1.27
C ALA A 152 -4.57 3.98 2.56
N TRP A 153 -3.87 4.14 3.69
CA TRP A 153 -4.43 3.85 5.01
C TRP A 153 -5.51 4.85 5.38
N GLY A 154 -6.58 4.35 6.00
CA GLY A 154 -7.75 5.15 6.36
C GLY A 154 -8.75 5.37 5.21
N THR A 155 -8.37 4.99 3.98
CA THR A 155 -9.22 5.11 2.79
C THR A 155 -9.48 3.74 2.15
N GLU A 156 -8.45 3.10 1.60
CA GLU A 156 -8.53 1.74 1.04
C GLU A 156 -8.12 0.69 2.07
N LEU A 157 -7.24 1.02 3.00
CA LEU A 157 -6.71 0.09 3.99
C LEU A 157 -7.16 0.46 5.40
N ASP A 158 -7.55 -0.55 6.15
CA ASP A 158 -7.77 -0.53 7.58
C ASP A 158 -7.57 -1.94 8.15
N ASP A 159 -7.86 -2.12 9.44
CA ASP A 159 -7.74 -3.41 10.13
C ASP A 159 -8.82 -4.45 9.72
N SER A 160 -9.83 -4.04 8.94
CA SER A 160 -10.89 -4.93 8.43
C SER A 160 -10.57 -5.51 7.05
N ILE A 161 -9.70 -4.86 6.28
CA ILE A 161 -9.36 -5.26 4.90
C ILE A 161 -8.40 -6.46 4.91
N LEU A 162 -8.67 -7.40 4.02
CA LEU A 162 -7.73 -8.50 3.76
C LEU A 162 -6.68 -8.04 2.73
N PRO A 163 -5.38 -8.36 2.92
CA PRO A 163 -4.35 -7.97 1.96
C PRO A 163 -4.69 -8.29 0.50
N ALA A 164 -5.30 -9.45 0.26
CA ALA A 164 -5.70 -9.89 -1.08
C ALA A 164 -6.86 -9.07 -1.68
N GLU A 165 -7.69 -8.40 -0.87
CA GLU A 165 -8.72 -7.49 -1.38
C GLU A 165 -8.08 -6.24 -2.02
N ALA A 166 -6.99 -5.74 -1.40
CA ALA A 166 -6.25 -4.58 -1.86
C ALA A 166 -5.12 -4.90 -2.86
N GLY A 167 -4.91 -6.18 -3.21
CA GLY A 167 -3.84 -6.62 -4.12
C GLY A 167 -2.44 -6.65 -3.47
N LEU A 168 -2.35 -6.51 -2.15
CA LEU A 168 -1.08 -6.49 -1.42
C LEU A 168 -0.45 -7.89 -1.29
N ASP A 169 -1.22 -8.95 -1.50
CA ASP A 169 -0.73 -10.32 -1.46
C ASP A 169 0.27 -10.65 -2.57
N GLU A 170 0.27 -9.89 -3.67
CA GLU A 170 1.19 -10.08 -4.78
C GLU A 170 2.57 -9.41 -4.57
N THR A 171 2.63 -8.36 -3.75
CA THR A 171 3.83 -7.52 -3.61
C THR A 171 4.39 -7.47 -2.19
N HIS A 172 3.53 -7.60 -1.18
CA HIS A 172 3.88 -7.41 0.22
C HIS A 172 3.99 -8.72 1.01
N ILE A 173 3.79 -9.88 0.38
CA ILE A 173 3.77 -11.18 1.04
C ILE A 173 4.67 -12.16 0.32
N SER A 174 5.61 -12.75 1.05
CA SER A 174 6.36 -13.91 0.59
C SER A 174 5.65 -15.19 1.05
N PHE A 175 5.43 -16.10 0.11
CA PHE A 175 4.84 -17.41 0.40
C PHE A 175 5.89 -18.53 0.50
N THR A 176 7.16 -18.18 0.37
CA THR A 176 8.30 -19.12 0.38
C THR A 176 9.24 -18.91 1.56
N LYS A 177 9.14 -17.78 2.26
CA LYS A 177 9.93 -17.50 3.47
C LYS A 177 9.45 -18.32 4.68
N GLY A 178 10.19 -18.24 5.78
CA GLY A 178 9.82 -18.80 7.08
C GLY A 178 8.56 -18.19 7.70
N CYS A 179 8.16 -18.70 8.86
CA CYS A 179 6.93 -18.31 9.54
C CYS A 179 6.91 -16.86 10.03
N TYR A 180 5.74 -16.23 9.97
CA TYR A 180 5.46 -14.90 10.52
C TYR A 180 4.02 -14.84 11.09
N PRO A 181 3.68 -13.88 11.97
CA PRO A 181 2.34 -13.74 12.51
C PRO A 181 1.30 -13.51 11.41
N GLY A 182 0.21 -14.28 11.43
CA GLY A 182 -0.87 -14.15 10.46
C GLY A 182 -0.67 -14.94 9.16
N GLN A 183 0.42 -15.68 8.99
CA GLN A 183 0.68 -16.46 7.77
C GLN A 183 -0.39 -17.51 7.50
N GLU A 184 -0.86 -18.23 8.52
CA GLU A 184 -1.81 -19.35 8.32
C GLU A 184 -3.13 -18.91 7.67
N PRO A 185 -3.87 -17.90 8.16
CA PRO A 185 -5.08 -17.45 7.50
C PRO A 185 -4.83 -16.89 6.09
N ILE A 186 -3.68 -16.21 5.86
CA ILE A 186 -3.29 -15.71 4.53
C ILE A 186 -3.06 -16.88 3.56
N ALA A 187 -2.29 -17.89 3.95
CA ALA A 187 -2.03 -19.08 3.13
C ALA A 187 -3.33 -19.88 2.85
N ARG A 188 -4.23 -19.98 3.85
CA ARG A 188 -5.54 -20.61 3.67
C ARG A 188 -6.39 -19.86 2.65
N LEU A 189 -6.42 -18.53 2.72
CA LEU A 189 -7.14 -17.70 1.76
C LEU A 189 -6.62 -17.91 0.34
N ARG A 190 -5.30 -17.89 0.16
CA ARG A 190 -4.66 -18.12 -1.14
C ARG A 190 -4.97 -19.49 -1.73
N ASN A 191 -4.90 -20.55 -0.91
CA ASN A 191 -4.98 -21.93 -1.40
C ASN A 191 -6.41 -22.44 -1.57
N ARG A 192 -7.36 -21.98 -0.76
CA ARG A 192 -8.72 -22.54 -0.67
C ARG A 192 -9.82 -21.49 -0.62
N GLY A 193 -9.46 -20.21 -0.50
CA GLY A 193 -10.40 -19.12 -0.36
C GLY A 193 -10.53 -18.27 -1.62
N LYS A 194 -11.53 -17.39 -1.59
CA LYS A 194 -11.69 -16.30 -2.54
C LYS A 194 -12.05 -15.06 -1.75
N VAL A 195 -11.45 -13.93 -2.10
CA VAL A 195 -11.94 -12.65 -1.61
C VAL A 195 -13.29 -12.34 -2.27
N ASN A 196 -14.13 -11.59 -1.56
CA ASN A 196 -15.45 -11.22 -2.09
C ASN A 196 -15.37 -9.98 -3.00
N ARG A 197 -14.34 -9.18 -2.84
CA ARG A 197 -14.14 -7.92 -3.56
C ARG A 197 -12.65 -7.69 -3.82
N ARG A 198 -12.33 -6.85 -4.81
CA ARG A 198 -10.97 -6.40 -5.09
C ARG A 198 -10.96 -4.91 -5.39
N LEU A 199 -9.87 -4.26 -5.02
CA LEU A 199 -9.60 -2.88 -5.37
C LEU A 199 -9.37 -2.80 -6.89
N ARG A 200 -10.06 -1.84 -7.54
CA ARG A 200 -9.95 -1.60 -8.99
C ARG A 200 -9.79 -0.11 -9.26
N VAL A 201 -9.01 0.20 -10.29
CA VAL A 201 -8.99 1.53 -10.90
C VAL A 201 -10.17 1.64 -11.86
N LEU A 202 -10.91 2.73 -11.75
CA LEU A 202 -12.06 3.04 -12.56
C LEU A 202 -11.77 4.31 -13.36
N GLU A 203 -12.21 4.32 -14.62
CA GLU A 203 -12.19 5.52 -15.46
C GLU A 203 -13.58 6.13 -15.43
N VAL A 204 -13.73 7.22 -14.70
CA VAL A 204 -15.03 7.86 -14.46
C VAL A 204 -14.87 9.33 -14.13
N GLU A 205 -15.64 10.20 -14.76
CA GLU A 205 -15.67 11.62 -14.47
C GLU A 205 -16.63 11.93 -13.31
N GLY A 206 -16.19 12.84 -12.43
CA GLY A 206 -17.02 13.37 -11.35
C GLY A 206 -17.37 12.39 -10.23
N ALA A 207 -16.68 11.24 -10.17
CA ALA A 207 -16.82 10.30 -9.06
C ALA A 207 -16.37 10.94 -7.74
N ARG A 208 -16.98 10.51 -6.65
CA ARG A 208 -16.67 10.96 -5.29
C ARG A 208 -16.47 9.76 -4.38
N PRO A 209 -15.62 9.87 -3.36
CA PRO A 209 -15.55 8.86 -2.31
C PRO A 209 -16.95 8.60 -1.72
N GLY A 210 -17.29 7.31 -1.61
CA GLY A 210 -18.61 6.89 -1.14
C GLY A 210 -19.65 6.62 -2.23
N ASP A 211 -19.42 7.03 -3.48
CA ASP A 211 -20.33 6.72 -4.60
C ASP A 211 -20.49 5.22 -4.80
N GLU A 212 -21.68 4.79 -5.14
CA GLU A 212 -21.97 3.39 -5.44
C GLU A 212 -21.46 3.02 -6.84
N ILE A 213 -20.90 1.82 -6.95
CA ILE A 213 -20.54 1.19 -8.21
C ILE A 213 -21.63 0.15 -8.53
N ARG A 214 -22.24 0.23 -9.71
CA ARG A 214 -23.38 -0.58 -10.11
C ARG A 214 -23.13 -1.32 -11.42
N VAL A 215 -23.83 -2.44 -11.58
CA VAL A 215 -24.08 -3.10 -12.88
C VAL A 215 -25.57 -3.18 -13.04
N GLY A 216 -26.14 -2.36 -13.90
CA GLY A 216 -27.58 -2.12 -13.96
C GLY A 216 -28.10 -1.63 -12.60
N ASP A 217 -29.11 -2.29 -12.06
CA ASP A 217 -29.71 -1.91 -10.77
C ASP A 217 -28.95 -2.47 -9.54
N LYS A 218 -27.99 -3.36 -9.74
CA LYS A 218 -27.27 -4.04 -8.64
C LYS A 218 -26.06 -3.25 -8.19
N VAL A 219 -25.99 -2.90 -6.91
CA VAL A 219 -24.76 -2.35 -6.28
C VAL A 219 -23.72 -3.45 -6.15
N VAL A 220 -22.57 -3.25 -6.77
CA VAL A 220 -21.46 -4.21 -6.80
C VAL A 220 -20.19 -3.70 -6.15
N GLY A 221 -20.18 -2.44 -5.71
CA GLY A 221 -19.01 -1.86 -5.08
C GLY A 221 -19.24 -0.43 -4.58
N ARG A 222 -18.14 0.19 -4.13
CA ARG A 222 -18.14 1.57 -3.67
C ARG A 222 -16.78 2.21 -4.00
N VAL A 223 -16.82 3.48 -4.41
CA VAL A 223 -15.65 4.32 -4.63
C VAL A 223 -15.03 4.67 -3.28
N THR A 224 -13.71 4.55 -3.19
CA THR A 224 -12.91 4.90 -2.01
C THR A 224 -12.16 6.21 -2.20
N SER A 225 -11.50 6.39 -3.35
CA SER A 225 -10.78 7.60 -3.72
C SER A 225 -11.13 8.03 -5.14
N ALA A 226 -11.07 9.34 -5.42
CA ALA A 226 -11.29 9.86 -6.76
C ALA A 226 -10.48 11.14 -6.99
N ALA A 227 -9.84 11.26 -8.17
CA ALA A 227 -9.15 12.45 -8.62
C ALA A 227 -9.23 12.57 -10.16
N GLY A 228 -9.68 13.72 -10.65
CA GLY A 228 -9.89 13.96 -12.07
C GLY A 228 -10.90 12.98 -12.68
N ASN A 229 -10.46 12.21 -13.68
CA ASN A 229 -11.25 11.18 -14.35
C ASN A 229 -10.89 9.74 -13.88
N ARG A 230 -10.27 9.60 -12.72
CA ARG A 230 -9.88 8.31 -12.14
C ARG A 230 -10.44 8.14 -10.74
N ALA A 231 -10.81 6.92 -10.41
CA ALA A 231 -11.22 6.55 -9.07
C ALA A 231 -10.65 5.18 -8.67
N LEU A 232 -10.47 4.95 -7.38
CA LEU A 232 -10.32 3.63 -6.79
C LEU A 232 -11.63 3.20 -6.15
N GLY A 233 -11.90 1.90 -6.18
CA GLY A 233 -13.06 1.36 -5.49
C GLY A 233 -12.98 -0.14 -5.32
N TYR A 234 -13.60 -0.63 -4.27
CA TYR A 234 -13.77 -2.07 -4.08
C TYR A 234 -14.95 -2.56 -4.88
N VAL A 235 -14.69 -3.49 -5.79
CA VAL A 235 -15.70 -4.12 -6.66
C VAL A 235 -15.76 -5.62 -6.38
N ARG A 236 -16.94 -6.20 -6.35
CA ARG A 236 -17.15 -7.65 -6.16
C ARG A 236 -16.41 -8.44 -7.24
N VAL A 237 -15.76 -9.56 -6.85
CA VAL A 237 -14.94 -10.36 -7.76
C VAL A 237 -15.76 -11.08 -8.83
N GLU A 238 -17.06 -11.28 -8.60
CA GLU A 238 -18.00 -11.87 -9.56
C GLU A 238 -18.26 -10.95 -10.77
N VAL A 239 -17.94 -9.67 -10.67
CA VAL A 239 -18.09 -8.69 -11.75
C VAL A 239 -16.89 -8.79 -12.69
N PRO A 240 -17.07 -9.13 -13.98
CA PRO A 240 -15.98 -9.17 -14.95
C PRO A 240 -15.24 -7.83 -15.02
N LYS A 241 -13.95 -7.86 -15.42
CA LYS A 241 -13.16 -6.63 -15.57
C LYS A 241 -13.70 -5.75 -16.70
N GLU A 242 -14.28 -6.38 -17.71
CA GLU A 242 -14.81 -5.73 -18.93
C GLU A 242 -16.27 -5.26 -18.77
N ALA A 243 -16.89 -5.50 -17.61
CA ALA A 243 -18.27 -5.08 -17.37
C ALA A 243 -18.40 -3.54 -17.41
N GLU A 244 -19.43 -3.07 -18.05
CA GLU A 244 -19.82 -1.66 -17.93
C GLU A 244 -20.29 -1.40 -16.50
N LEU A 245 -19.67 -0.41 -15.87
CA LEU A 245 -19.97 0.01 -14.51
C LEU A 245 -20.58 1.41 -14.53
N ASP A 246 -21.65 1.57 -13.80
CA ASP A 246 -22.23 2.87 -13.50
C ASP A 246 -21.73 3.34 -12.14
N VAL A 247 -21.25 4.60 -12.04
CA VAL A 247 -20.76 5.20 -10.79
C VAL A 247 -21.52 6.47 -10.51
N GLY A 248 -22.02 6.60 -9.31
CA GLY A 248 -22.69 7.81 -8.84
C GLY A 248 -23.70 7.55 -7.73
N THR A 249 -24.20 8.64 -7.15
CA THR A 249 -25.39 8.57 -6.31
C THR A 249 -26.61 8.24 -7.19
N ALA A 250 -27.57 7.49 -6.68
CA ALA A 250 -28.72 6.87 -7.37
C ALA A 250 -29.53 7.72 -8.39
N ARG A 251 -29.03 8.87 -8.83
CA ARG A 251 -29.69 9.83 -9.73
C ARG A 251 -28.85 10.38 -10.91
N LYS A 252 -27.56 9.97 -11.08
CA LYS A 252 -26.77 10.37 -12.27
C LYS A 252 -25.85 9.21 -12.67
N SER A 253 -26.26 8.47 -13.70
CA SER A 253 -25.43 7.42 -14.28
C SER A 253 -24.40 8.00 -15.27
N GLY A 254 -23.12 7.86 -14.96
CA GLY A 254 -22.03 8.01 -15.92
C GLY A 254 -21.52 6.62 -16.31
N ARG A 255 -21.35 6.34 -17.62
CA ARG A 255 -20.80 5.07 -18.10
C ARG A 255 -19.30 5.00 -17.85
N THR A 256 -18.84 3.85 -17.34
CA THR A 256 -17.46 3.66 -16.88
C THR A 256 -16.86 2.38 -17.47
N ARG A 257 -15.59 2.45 -17.86
CA ARG A 257 -14.80 1.27 -18.25
C ARG A 257 -13.71 1.00 -17.20
N THR A 258 -13.38 -0.26 -16.99
CA THR A 258 -12.22 -0.65 -16.19
C THR A 258 -10.95 -0.46 -17.01
N ALA A 259 -9.97 0.19 -16.46
CA ALA A 259 -8.69 0.49 -17.12
C ALA A 259 -7.65 -0.63 -16.92
#